data_a985256d5427b81bdfde60e8e5d80284
#
_entry.id   a985256d5427b81bdfde60e8e5d80284
#
_cell.length_a   1.000
_cell.length_b   1.000
_cell.length_c   1.000
_cell.angle_alpha   90.00
_cell.angle_beta   90.00
_cell.angle_gamma   90.00
#
_symmetry.space_group_name_H-M   'P 1'
#
loop_
_entity.id
_entity.type
_entity.pdbx_description
1 polymer ?
#
loop_
_entity_poly.entity_id
_entity_poly.type
_entity_poly.pdbx_seq_one_letter_code
_entity_poly.pdbx_strand_id
1 'polypeptide(L)'
;MKRIIAIALSMLLGACATPEPVPEPVAEPVAPVATVIKTPTPKKEHIESQPLKHLLGRNLKPIPDRALDVSTKCNFHDVAGGRGSMDLQVTKAEVKRFVAEVNIPKQGLCRFDMKNFQQTATLPNVVLTDGASGCVVRMWEQEKGVTVAFNACQDKCSGDAFSYLWPILVDTKSGRCS
;
A
#
# COMPACT_ATOMS: atom_id res chain seq x y z
N MET A 1 43.93 21.08 45.01
CA MET A 1 43.37 22.43 44.75
C MET A 1 41.99 22.25 44.14
N LYS A 2 40.97 22.48 44.99
CA LYS A 2 39.54 22.31 44.64
C LYS A 2 39.07 23.57 43.88
N ARG A 3 38.50 23.43 42.71
CA ARG A 3 37.72 24.51 42.07
C ARG A 3 36.28 24.01 41.90
N ILE A 4 35.40 24.54 42.72
CA ILE A 4 33.97 24.40 42.70
C ILE A 4 33.44 25.41 41.69
N ILE A 5 32.79 24.95 40.63
CA ILE A 5 32.04 25.81 39.71
C ILE A 5 30.57 25.56 39.95
N ALA A 6 29.92 26.57 40.54
CA ALA A 6 28.48 26.63 40.73
C ALA A 6 27.84 27.06 39.38
N ILE A 7 26.99 26.24 38.81
CA ILE A 7 26.19 26.59 37.67
C ILE A 7 24.77 26.91 38.15
N ALA A 8 24.40 28.17 37.94
CA ALA A 8 23.06 28.70 38.26
C ALA A 8 21.98 28.09 37.35
N LEU A 9 20.94 27.56 38.00
CA LEU A 9 19.77 27.00 37.37
C LEU A 9 18.79 28.14 37.04
N SER A 10 18.67 28.53 35.76
CA SER A 10 17.66 29.47 35.29
C SER A 10 16.37 28.72 34.91
N MET A 11 15.34 28.85 35.76
CA MET A 11 13.98 28.41 35.43
C MET A 11 13.35 29.36 34.40
N LEU A 12 13.09 28.90 33.21
CA LEU A 12 12.21 29.54 32.23
C LEU A 12 10.80 28.96 32.39
N LEU A 13 9.92 29.72 33.03
CA LEU A 13 8.46 29.47 33.05
C LEU A 13 7.89 29.79 31.67
N GLY A 14 7.61 28.76 30.87
CA GLY A 14 6.82 28.86 29.65
C GLY A 14 5.34 28.96 29.99
N ALA A 15 4.74 30.14 29.77
CA ALA A 15 3.31 30.36 29.90
C ALA A 15 2.56 29.58 28.80
N CYS A 16 1.69 28.63 29.19
CA CYS A 16 0.67 28.05 28.31
C CYS A 16 -0.40 29.11 28.04
N ALA A 17 -0.46 29.61 26.80
CA ALA A 17 -1.60 30.40 26.33
C ALA A 17 -2.76 29.45 26.02
N THR A 18 -3.82 29.58 26.81
CA THR A 18 -5.12 28.92 26.55
C THR A 18 -5.79 29.65 25.39
N PRO A 19 -6.29 29.00 24.34
CA PRO A 19 -7.07 29.70 23.30
C PRO A 19 -8.41 30.09 23.87
N GLU A 20 -8.77 31.38 23.67
CA GLU A 20 -10.09 31.93 24.01
C GLU A 20 -11.19 31.20 23.23
N PRO A 21 -12.34 30.90 23.87
CA PRO A 21 -13.50 30.36 23.18
C PRO A 21 -14.08 31.37 22.23
N VAL A 22 -14.20 30.98 20.96
CA VAL A 22 -14.92 31.76 19.92
C VAL A 22 -16.38 31.84 20.32
N PRO A 23 -17.01 33.06 20.38
CA PRO A 23 -18.43 33.21 20.69
C PRO A 23 -19.29 32.54 19.63
N GLU A 24 -20.18 31.64 20.06
CA GLU A 24 -21.21 31.04 19.21
C GLU A 24 -22.14 32.16 18.66
N PRO A 25 -22.49 32.13 17.37
CA PRO A 25 -23.47 33.06 16.84
C PRO A 25 -24.84 32.75 17.42
N VAL A 26 -25.41 33.77 18.11
CA VAL A 26 -26.77 33.75 18.63
C VAL A 26 -27.76 33.57 17.47
N ALA A 27 -28.50 32.46 17.51
CA ALA A 27 -29.54 32.18 16.53
C ALA A 27 -30.71 33.15 16.72
N GLU A 28 -30.93 34.03 15.75
CA GLU A 28 -32.17 34.77 15.63
C GLU A 28 -33.33 33.83 15.28
N PRO A 29 -34.51 33.99 15.87
CA PRO A 29 -35.67 33.15 15.54
C PRO A 29 -36.23 33.57 14.17
N VAL A 30 -35.91 32.77 13.16
CA VAL A 30 -36.49 32.92 11.82
C VAL A 30 -37.88 32.29 11.80
N ALA A 31 -38.90 33.09 11.54
CA ALA A 31 -40.27 32.66 11.33
C ALA A 31 -40.38 31.64 10.18
N PRO A 32 -41.31 30.68 10.24
CA PRO A 32 -41.42 29.64 9.21
C PRO A 32 -42.03 30.22 7.93
N VAL A 33 -41.21 30.57 6.97
CA VAL A 33 -41.65 30.77 5.59
C VAL A 33 -41.72 29.39 4.94
N ALA A 34 -42.93 28.91 4.76
CA ALA A 34 -43.19 27.70 3.98
C ALA A 34 -42.91 27.94 2.49
N THR A 35 -41.66 27.90 2.11
CA THR A 35 -41.26 27.83 0.69
C THR A 35 -41.33 26.41 0.24
N VAL A 36 -42.32 26.08 -0.58
CA VAL A 36 -42.41 24.82 -1.31
C VAL A 36 -41.19 24.70 -2.22
N ILE A 37 -40.11 24.06 -1.72
CA ILE A 37 -38.96 23.70 -2.53
C ILE A 37 -39.41 22.57 -3.45
N LYS A 38 -39.74 22.92 -4.71
CA LYS A 38 -39.84 21.92 -5.77
C LYS A 38 -38.48 21.24 -5.87
N THR A 39 -38.41 19.99 -5.37
CA THR A 39 -37.26 19.13 -5.54
C THR A 39 -36.94 19.01 -7.04
N PRO A 40 -35.77 19.48 -7.51
CA PRO A 40 -35.44 19.30 -8.92
C PRO A 40 -35.37 17.82 -9.21
N THR A 41 -36.12 17.37 -10.19
CA THR A 41 -36.01 16.00 -10.73
C THR A 41 -34.56 15.74 -11.08
N PRO A 42 -33.96 14.62 -10.61
CA PRO A 42 -32.55 14.34 -10.91
C PRO A 42 -32.41 14.24 -12.42
N LYS A 43 -31.70 15.22 -13.01
CA LYS A 43 -31.30 15.17 -14.41
C LYS A 43 -30.39 13.96 -14.54
N LYS A 44 -30.75 12.97 -15.36
CA LYS A 44 -29.88 11.84 -15.70
C LYS A 44 -28.60 12.45 -16.28
N GLU A 45 -27.55 12.52 -15.48
CA GLU A 45 -26.24 12.90 -15.99
C GLU A 45 -25.80 11.82 -16.97
N HIS A 46 -25.68 12.20 -18.22
CA HIS A 46 -25.16 11.34 -19.28
C HIS A 46 -23.64 11.33 -19.14
N ILE A 47 -23.13 10.36 -18.40
CA ILE A 47 -21.69 10.17 -18.24
C ILE A 47 -21.16 9.53 -19.53
N GLU A 48 -20.62 10.35 -20.41
CA GLU A 48 -20.14 9.92 -21.74
C GLU A 48 -18.86 9.07 -21.70
N SER A 49 -18.10 9.12 -20.62
CA SER A 49 -16.81 8.42 -20.51
C SER A 49 -16.74 7.45 -19.32
N GLN A 50 -17.55 6.40 -19.35
CA GLN A 50 -17.35 5.30 -18.41
C GLN A 50 -16.48 4.23 -19.08
N PRO A 51 -15.25 3.98 -18.58
CA PRO A 51 -14.38 2.93 -19.13
C PRO A 51 -15.02 1.53 -19.09
N LEU A 52 -16.03 1.34 -18.24
CA LEU A 52 -16.76 0.08 -18.09
C LEU A 52 -18.12 0.06 -18.80
N LYS A 53 -18.44 1.04 -19.65
CA LYS A 53 -19.74 1.11 -20.37
C LYS A 53 -20.06 -0.17 -21.15
N HIS A 54 -19.04 -0.82 -21.72
CA HIS A 54 -19.19 -2.08 -22.44
C HIS A 54 -19.55 -3.29 -21.57
N LEU A 55 -19.45 -3.16 -20.23
CA LEU A 55 -19.80 -4.20 -19.26
C LEU A 55 -21.21 -4.02 -18.69
N LEU A 56 -21.85 -2.87 -18.95
CA LEU A 56 -23.23 -2.62 -18.49
C LEU A 56 -24.18 -3.65 -19.10
N GLY A 57 -24.98 -4.29 -18.24
CA GLY A 57 -25.93 -5.32 -18.65
C GLY A 57 -25.33 -6.71 -18.89
N ARG A 58 -24.02 -6.90 -18.74
CA ARG A 58 -23.40 -8.23 -18.75
C ARG A 58 -23.53 -8.89 -17.38
N ASN A 59 -23.93 -10.14 -17.37
CA ASN A 59 -23.91 -10.96 -16.15
C ASN A 59 -22.46 -11.42 -15.90
N LEU A 60 -21.70 -10.56 -15.25
CA LEU A 60 -20.30 -10.84 -14.91
C LEU A 60 -20.30 -11.84 -13.74
N LYS A 61 -19.85 -13.05 -13.99
CA LYS A 61 -19.60 -14.01 -12.92
C LYS A 61 -18.35 -13.58 -12.14
N PRO A 62 -18.40 -13.62 -10.81
CA PRO A 62 -17.19 -13.41 -10.00
C PRO A 62 -16.11 -14.40 -10.43
N ILE A 63 -14.87 -13.95 -10.48
CA ILE A 63 -13.72 -14.85 -10.65
C ILE A 63 -13.65 -15.69 -9.38
N PRO A 64 -13.70 -17.03 -9.48
CA PRO A 64 -13.65 -17.89 -8.30
C PRO A 64 -12.30 -17.70 -7.59
N ASP A 65 -12.36 -17.48 -6.29
CA ASP A 65 -11.17 -17.47 -5.45
C ASP A 65 -10.58 -18.89 -5.43
N ARG A 66 -9.32 -19.00 -5.82
CA ARG A 66 -8.58 -20.25 -5.72
C ARG A 66 -7.28 -20.04 -4.96
N ALA A 67 -6.89 -21.08 -4.23
CA ALA A 67 -5.63 -21.06 -3.52
C ALA A 67 -4.46 -20.91 -4.51
N LEU A 68 -3.57 -19.96 -4.22
CA LEU A 68 -2.40 -19.71 -5.03
C LEU A 68 -1.40 -20.88 -4.92
N ASP A 69 -0.94 -21.39 -6.07
CA ASP A 69 0.14 -22.35 -6.17
C ASP A 69 1.19 -21.83 -7.16
N VAL A 70 2.41 -21.59 -6.70
CA VAL A 70 3.52 -21.14 -7.53
C VAL A 70 4.85 -21.56 -6.94
N SER A 71 5.78 -22.00 -7.79
CA SER A 71 7.15 -22.27 -7.41
C SER A 71 8.08 -21.73 -8.49
N THR A 72 8.97 -20.81 -8.13
CA THR A 72 9.93 -20.22 -9.06
C THR A 72 11.21 -19.81 -8.35
N LYS A 73 12.32 -19.91 -9.10
CA LYS A 73 13.58 -19.28 -8.76
C LYS A 73 14.11 -18.61 -10.02
N CYS A 74 14.12 -17.31 -10.03
CA CYS A 74 14.37 -16.52 -11.23
C CYS A 74 15.30 -15.34 -10.98
N ASN A 75 15.97 -14.92 -12.05
CA ASN A 75 16.64 -13.63 -12.13
C ASN A 75 16.01 -12.86 -13.27
N PHE A 76 15.90 -11.55 -13.13
CA PHE A 76 15.29 -10.67 -14.13
C PHE A 76 16.03 -9.35 -14.28
N HIS A 77 15.80 -8.71 -15.41
CA HIS A 77 16.25 -7.34 -15.70
C HIS A 77 15.06 -6.57 -16.23
N ASP A 78 14.91 -5.35 -15.78
CA ASP A 78 13.93 -4.43 -16.35
C ASP A 78 14.54 -3.54 -17.45
N VAL A 79 13.67 -2.86 -18.18
CA VAL A 79 14.08 -1.96 -19.27
C VAL A 79 14.82 -0.71 -18.78
N ALA A 80 14.68 -0.34 -17.51
CA ALA A 80 15.37 0.77 -16.87
C ALA A 80 16.76 0.38 -16.32
N GLY A 81 17.17 -0.88 -16.51
CA GLY A 81 18.45 -1.42 -16.07
C GLY A 81 18.44 -1.97 -14.64
N GLY A 82 17.27 -2.04 -14.00
CA GLY A 82 17.10 -2.73 -12.73
C GLY A 82 17.37 -4.22 -12.87
N ARG A 83 17.88 -4.84 -11.82
CA ARG A 83 18.18 -6.27 -11.77
C ARG A 83 17.59 -6.84 -10.51
N GLY A 84 16.95 -8.00 -10.63
CA GLY A 84 16.40 -8.64 -9.47
C GLY A 84 16.55 -10.15 -9.51
N SER A 85 16.34 -10.74 -8.34
CA SER A 85 16.22 -12.18 -8.14
C SER A 85 15.04 -12.46 -7.22
N MET A 86 14.39 -13.59 -7.42
CA MET A 86 13.32 -14.05 -6.54
C MET A 86 13.36 -15.56 -6.40
N ASP A 87 13.16 -16.06 -5.17
CA ASP A 87 12.91 -17.46 -4.84
C ASP A 87 11.58 -17.52 -4.09
N LEU A 88 10.53 -17.99 -4.77
CA LEU A 88 9.16 -18.01 -4.27
C LEU A 88 8.61 -19.44 -4.35
N GLN A 89 8.03 -19.89 -3.24
CA GLN A 89 7.29 -21.13 -3.18
C GLN A 89 6.02 -20.92 -2.35
N VAL A 90 4.86 -21.03 -2.99
CA VAL A 90 3.54 -20.99 -2.37
C VAL A 90 2.82 -22.29 -2.73
N THR A 91 2.25 -22.97 -1.75
CA THR A 91 1.49 -24.20 -1.94
C THR A 91 0.17 -24.08 -1.22
N LYS A 92 -0.94 -24.23 -1.95
CA LYS A 92 -2.31 -24.07 -1.40
C LYS A 92 -2.47 -22.76 -0.64
N ALA A 93 -1.98 -21.68 -1.24
CA ALA A 93 -1.95 -20.32 -0.67
C ALA A 93 -1.09 -20.15 0.59
N GLU A 94 -0.30 -21.15 1.01
CA GLU A 94 0.64 -21.06 2.11
C GLU A 94 2.05 -20.79 1.58
N VAL A 95 2.67 -19.69 2.05
CA VAL A 95 4.03 -19.32 1.63
C VAL A 95 5.06 -20.17 2.37
N LYS A 96 5.75 -21.03 1.64
CA LYS A 96 6.82 -21.88 2.16
C LYS A 96 8.19 -21.20 2.06
N ARG A 97 8.37 -20.36 1.04
CA ARG A 97 9.60 -19.60 0.82
C ARG A 97 9.26 -18.30 0.09
N PHE A 98 9.88 -17.23 0.54
CA PHE A 98 9.87 -15.95 -0.15
C PHE A 98 11.16 -15.20 0.16
N VAL A 99 11.96 -15.02 -0.87
CA VAL A 99 13.15 -14.16 -0.85
C VAL A 99 13.13 -13.36 -2.15
N ALA A 100 13.27 -12.06 -2.08
CA ALA A 100 13.41 -11.21 -3.26
C ALA A 100 14.47 -10.14 -3.01
N GLU A 101 15.27 -9.88 -4.04
CA GLU A 101 16.25 -8.80 -4.05
C GLU A 101 16.12 -8.04 -5.37
N VAL A 102 16.03 -6.72 -5.30
CA VAL A 102 15.92 -5.85 -6.48
C VAL A 102 16.91 -4.71 -6.35
N ASN A 103 17.87 -4.65 -7.24
CA ASN A 103 18.85 -3.56 -7.35
C ASN A 103 18.38 -2.59 -8.43
N ILE A 104 18.17 -1.33 -8.05
CA ILE A 104 17.75 -0.25 -8.93
C ILE A 104 18.93 0.70 -9.09
N PRO A 105 19.51 0.83 -10.29
CA PRO A 105 20.71 1.62 -10.53
C PRO A 105 20.57 3.05 -10.01
N LYS A 106 21.57 3.51 -9.24
CA LYS A 106 21.64 4.83 -8.62
C LYS A 106 20.60 5.11 -7.53
N GLN A 107 19.59 4.26 -7.34
CA GLN A 107 18.53 4.47 -6.35
C GLN A 107 18.73 3.60 -5.11
N GLY A 108 19.30 2.40 -5.27
CA GLY A 108 19.59 1.52 -4.14
C GLY A 108 19.11 0.09 -4.35
N LEU A 109 18.93 -0.61 -3.26
CA LEU A 109 18.66 -2.05 -3.21
C LEU A 109 17.51 -2.32 -2.26
N CYS A 110 16.53 -3.10 -2.70
CA CYS A 110 15.46 -3.63 -1.86
C CYS A 110 15.70 -5.12 -1.57
N ARG A 111 15.48 -5.54 -0.32
CA ARG A 111 15.61 -6.93 0.12
C ARG A 111 14.43 -7.37 0.96
N PHE A 112 13.86 -8.49 0.58
CA PHE A 112 12.71 -9.12 1.24
C PHE A 112 13.09 -10.56 1.58
N ASP A 113 12.84 -10.96 2.83
CA ASP A 113 13.07 -12.34 3.30
C ASP A 113 11.88 -12.73 4.18
N MET A 114 11.29 -13.90 3.94
CA MET A 114 10.15 -14.45 4.69
C MET A 114 10.33 -14.39 6.21
N LYS A 115 11.57 -14.44 6.70
CA LYS A 115 11.88 -14.33 8.14
C LYS A 115 11.35 -13.06 8.79
N ASN A 116 11.17 -11.99 8.01
CA ASN A 116 10.70 -10.69 8.49
C ASN A 116 9.18 -10.54 8.37
N PHE A 117 8.49 -11.54 7.85
CA PHE A 117 7.06 -11.45 7.55
C PHE A 117 6.27 -12.55 8.23
N GLN A 118 5.03 -12.22 8.55
CA GLN A 118 4.00 -13.17 8.92
C GLN A 118 2.95 -13.21 7.81
N GLN A 119 2.49 -14.39 7.46
CA GLN A 119 1.38 -14.52 6.54
C GLN A 119 0.07 -14.21 7.27
N THR A 120 -0.66 -13.19 6.81
CA THR A 120 -1.88 -12.68 7.44
C THR A 120 -3.14 -13.00 6.66
N ALA A 121 -3.04 -13.37 5.38
CA ALA A 121 -4.16 -13.84 4.57
C ALA A 121 -3.71 -14.84 3.49
N THR A 122 -4.67 -15.67 3.07
CA THR A 122 -4.51 -16.68 2.02
C THR A 122 -5.41 -16.40 0.82
N LEU A 123 -6.59 -15.85 1.03
CA LEU A 123 -7.60 -15.53 0.00
C LEU A 123 -8.21 -14.14 0.26
N PRO A 124 -8.66 -13.43 -0.76
CA PRO A 124 -8.50 -13.73 -2.19
C PRO A 124 -7.05 -13.56 -2.68
N ASN A 125 -6.19 -12.93 -1.89
CA ASN A 125 -4.75 -12.73 -2.14
C ASN A 125 -3.95 -13.31 -0.98
N VAL A 126 -2.79 -13.86 -1.28
CA VAL A 126 -1.80 -14.15 -0.24
C VAL A 126 -1.22 -12.83 0.26
N VAL A 127 -1.21 -12.62 1.57
CA VAL A 127 -0.70 -11.40 2.19
C VAL A 127 0.35 -11.75 3.23
N LEU A 128 1.52 -11.14 3.10
CA LEU A 128 2.59 -11.16 4.08
C LEU A 128 2.72 -9.76 4.71
N THR A 129 2.83 -9.68 6.02
CA THR A 129 2.96 -8.41 6.74
C THR A 129 4.16 -8.45 7.66
N ASP A 130 5.00 -7.43 7.61
CA ASP A 130 5.98 -7.17 8.64
C ASP A 130 5.37 -6.23 9.69
N GLY A 131 5.09 -6.76 10.86
CA GLY A 131 4.46 -6.00 11.94
C GLY A 131 5.33 -4.89 12.52
N ALA A 132 6.65 -4.95 12.34
CA ALA A 132 7.56 -3.93 12.85
C ALA A 132 7.61 -2.69 11.95
N SER A 133 7.57 -2.88 10.65
CA SER A 133 7.72 -1.81 9.66
C SER A 133 6.40 -1.41 8.99
N GLY A 134 5.39 -2.26 9.04
CA GLY A 134 4.16 -2.08 8.30
C GLY A 134 4.27 -2.41 6.80
N CYS A 135 5.41 -2.95 6.35
CA CYS A 135 5.58 -3.44 4.99
C CYS A 135 4.62 -4.59 4.71
N VAL A 136 3.92 -4.53 3.58
CA VAL A 136 2.97 -5.54 3.13
C VAL A 136 3.34 -6.03 1.75
N VAL A 137 3.50 -7.34 1.61
CA VAL A 137 3.67 -8.01 0.32
C VAL A 137 2.38 -8.75 -0.02
N ARG A 138 1.86 -8.52 -1.23
CA ARG A 138 0.65 -9.15 -1.74
C ARG A 138 0.95 -9.96 -2.97
N MET A 139 0.39 -11.16 -3.05
CA MET A 139 0.57 -12.06 -4.18
C MET A 139 -0.80 -12.53 -4.67
N TRP A 140 -1.01 -12.48 -5.96
CA TRP A 140 -2.26 -12.96 -6.57
C TRP A 140 -2.01 -13.46 -7.99
N GLU A 141 -2.87 -14.35 -8.42
CA GLU A 141 -2.85 -14.83 -9.79
C GLU A 141 -3.51 -13.82 -10.72
N GLN A 142 -2.86 -13.56 -11.83
CA GLN A 142 -3.37 -12.69 -12.89
C GLN A 142 -3.11 -13.36 -14.26
N GLU A 143 -4.17 -13.69 -14.98
CA GLU A 143 -4.11 -14.35 -16.28
C GLU A 143 -3.28 -15.65 -16.26
N LYS A 144 -2.02 -15.59 -16.73
CA LYS A 144 -1.09 -16.72 -16.81
C LYS A 144 0.09 -16.57 -15.86
N GLY A 145 0.02 -15.64 -14.95
CA GLY A 145 1.14 -15.29 -14.08
C GLY A 145 0.71 -15.02 -12.65
N VAL A 146 1.69 -14.81 -11.81
CA VAL A 146 1.53 -14.35 -10.43
C VAL A 146 2.17 -12.98 -10.30
N THR A 147 1.43 -12.04 -9.74
CA THR A 147 1.93 -10.71 -9.40
C THR A 147 2.35 -10.70 -7.94
N VAL A 148 3.54 -10.19 -7.65
CA VAL A 148 4.07 -9.94 -6.31
C VAL A 148 4.26 -8.44 -6.15
N ALA A 149 3.44 -7.79 -5.32
CA ALA A 149 3.44 -6.35 -5.10
C ALA A 149 3.86 -6.00 -3.68
N PHE A 150 4.50 -4.83 -3.54
CA PHE A 150 5.08 -4.32 -2.30
C PHE A 150 4.42 -3.00 -1.93
N ASN A 151 3.94 -2.89 -0.69
CA ASN A 151 3.28 -1.68 -0.18
C ASN A 151 3.92 -1.24 1.13
N ALA A 152 4.20 0.04 1.28
CA ALA A 152 4.79 0.63 2.49
C ALA A 152 6.10 -0.06 2.95
N CYS A 153 6.98 -0.43 2.00
CA CYS A 153 8.17 -1.23 2.26
C CYS A 153 9.49 -0.41 2.18
N GLN A 154 9.43 0.88 2.49
CA GLN A 154 10.60 1.77 2.39
C GLN A 154 11.80 1.26 3.18
N ASP A 155 11.59 0.75 4.38
CA ASP A 155 12.65 0.24 5.28
C ASP A 155 13.22 -1.13 4.86
N LYS A 156 12.68 -1.76 3.83
CA LYS A 156 13.29 -2.91 3.18
C LYS A 156 14.23 -2.50 2.04
N CYS A 157 14.35 -1.20 1.79
CA CYS A 157 15.12 -0.64 0.70
C CYS A 157 16.16 0.36 1.21
N SER A 158 17.30 0.46 0.53
CA SER A 158 18.28 1.52 0.72
C SER A 158 18.02 2.67 -0.26
N GLY A 159 18.42 3.89 0.12
CA GLY A 159 18.26 5.08 -0.72
C GLY A 159 16.78 5.33 -1.07
N ASP A 160 16.50 5.65 -2.33
CA ASP A 160 15.14 5.89 -2.84
C ASP A 160 14.60 4.72 -3.68
N ALA A 161 15.19 3.53 -3.53
CA ALA A 161 14.87 2.39 -4.37
C ALA A 161 13.38 1.99 -4.31
N PHE A 162 12.70 2.17 -3.17
CA PHE A 162 11.29 1.82 -3.05
C PHE A 162 10.39 2.62 -3.99
N SER A 163 10.69 3.89 -4.24
CA SER A 163 9.93 4.75 -5.14
C SER A 163 9.95 4.27 -6.61
N TYR A 164 10.92 3.42 -6.94
CA TYR A 164 11.12 2.85 -8.28
C TYR A 164 10.85 1.35 -8.34
N LEU A 165 10.41 0.76 -7.24
CA LEU A 165 10.13 -0.67 -7.18
C LEU A 165 8.76 -0.99 -7.81
N TRP A 166 8.77 -1.75 -8.89
CA TRP A 166 7.58 -2.26 -9.55
C TRP A 166 7.19 -3.64 -9.02
N PRO A 167 5.92 -4.05 -9.15
CA PRO A 167 5.53 -5.41 -8.88
C PRO A 167 6.33 -6.40 -9.74
N ILE A 168 6.77 -7.50 -9.14
CA ILE A 168 7.43 -8.58 -9.87
C ILE A 168 6.34 -9.49 -10.46
N LEU A 169 6.46 -9.75 -11.76
CA LEU A 169 5.57 -10.67 -12.47
C LEU A 169 6.26 -12.02 -12.67
N VAL A 170 5.58 -13.09 -12.32
CA VAL A 170 6.04 -14.47 -12.50
C VAL A 170 5.18 -15.15 -13.55
N ASP A 171 5.76 -15.58 -14.65
CA ASP A 171 5.09 -16.45 -15.60
C ASP A 171 5.05 -17.89 -15.04
N THR A 172 3.85 -18.40 -14.77
CA THR A 172 3.68 -19.71 -14.12
C THR A 172 4.04 -20.89 -15.00
N LYS A 173 4.11 -20.70 -16.33
CA LYS A 173 4.50 -21.78 -17.27
C LYS A 173 6.00 -21.91 -17.42
N SER A 174 6.68 -20.77 -17.54
CA SER A 174 8.14 -20.76 -17.77
C SER A 174 8.95 -20.58 -16.50
N GLY A 175 8.33 -20.17 -15.39
CA GLY A 175 9.01 -19.79 -14.14
C GLY A 175 9.87 -18.54 -14.27
N ARG A 176 9.74 -17.76 -15.37
CA ARG A 176 10.50 -16.53 -15.56
C ARG A 176 9.85 -15.37 -14.81
N CYS A 177 10.69 -14.43 -14.40
CA CYS A 177 10.26 -13.20 -13.77
C CYS A 177 10.58 -11.97 -14.64
N SER A 178 9.79 -10.91 -14.46
CA SER A 178 9.98 -9.59 -15.07
C SER A 178 9.48 -8.49 -14.14
#